data_550f06310df9fea146499580b10665b1
#
_entry.id   550f06310df9fea146499580b10665b1
#
_cell.length_a   1.000
_cell.length_b   1.000
_cell.length_c   1.000
_cell.angle_alpha   90.00
_cell.angle_beta   90.00
_cell.angle_gamma   90.00
#
_symmetry.space_group_name_H-M   'P 1'
#
loop_
_entity.id
_entity.type
_entity.pdbx_description
1 polymer ?
#
loop_
_entity_poly.entity_id
_entity_poly.type
_entity_poly.pdbx_seq_one_letter_code
_entity_poly.pdbx_strand_id
1 'polypeptide(L)'
;MPTPAEFVAKWQGNTRTEKAAAQEHFIDLCRMLGQPTPNDADPTGEWYAFEKGAGKAEGGEGFADVWMRDHFAWEYKGKRKDLAAAYSQLNGYREALGNPPLLVVCDLARFEVHTNFTNTVPRVYRFTLDDLAADPGEPLRILRAVFTDPETLRPTRLREELTERAARASPLWPRLSTPAAITRMRSRTSSIGCSSPCSPRTPASCPRT
;
A
#
# COMPACT_ATOMS: atom_id res chain seq x y z
N MET A 1 22.50 -3.80 21.11
CA MET A 1 21.45 -3.06 20.36
C MET A 1 21.40 -1.66 20.93
N PRO A 2 21.47 -0.60 20.11
CA PRO A 2 21.30 0.75 20.59
C PRO A 2 19.88 0.94 21.14
N THR A 3 19.76 1.74 22.17
CA THR A 3 18.48 2.09 22.77
C THR A 3 17.80 3.18 21.95
N PRO A 4 16.47 3.39 22.08
CA PRO A 4 15.78 4.52 21.45
C PRO A 4 16.40 5.88 21.82
N ALA A 5 16.84 6.05 23.06
CA ALA A 5 17.49 7.27 23.51
C ALA A 5 18.85 7.52 22.80
N GLU A 6 19.64 6.50 22.59
CA GLU A 6 20.91 6.60 21.84
C GLU A 6 20.67 6.91 20.37
N PHE A 7 19.64 6.31 19.75
CA PHE A 7 19.22 6.61 18.39
C PHE A 7 18.80 8.08 18.25
N VAL A 8 17.92 8.54 19.14
CA VAL A 8 17.46 9.94 19.15
C VAL A 8 18.62 10.90 19.35
N ALA A 9 19.52 10.65 20.33
CA ALA A 9 20.68 11.50 20.61
C ALA A 9 21.60 11.64 19.38
N LYS A 10 21.76 10.56 18.61
CA LYS A 10 22.56 10.59 17.36
C LYS A 10 21.91 11.42 16.26
N TRP A 11 20.58 11.32 16.08
CA TRP A 11 19.89 11.84 14.91
C TRP A 11 19.21 13.19 15.11
N GLN A 12 18.89 13.58 16.35
CA GLN A 12 18.20 14.84 16.67
C GLN A 12 18.98 16.09 16.22
N GLY A 13 20.30 16.07 16.37
CA GLY A 13 21.20 17.16 15.97
C GLY A 13 21.81 17.04 14.59
N ASN A 14 21.44 16.03 13.81
CA ASN A 14 22.08 15.75 12.53
C ASN A 14 21.77 16.84 11.49
N THR A 15 22.83 17.41 10.88
CA THR A 15 22.74 18.45 9.83
C THR A 15 23.21 17.97 8.46
N ARG A 16 23.50 16.67 8.32
CA ARG A 16 23.94 16.09 7.04
C ARG A 16 22.83 16.18 5.99
N THR A 17 23.24 16.15 4.73
CA THR A 17 22.31 16.08 3.60
C THR A 17 21.57 14.73 3.61
N GLU A 18 20.35 14.70 3.07
CA GLU A 18 19.53 13.49 2.89
C GLU A 18 20.36 12.34 2.32
N LYS A 19 20.97 12.54 1.18
CA LYS A 19 21.77 11.52 0.48
C LYS A 19 22.91 10.94 1.33
N ALA A 20 23.52 11.75 2.20
CA ALA A 20 24.63 11.31 3.05
C ALA A 20 24.18 10.60 4.33
N ALA A 21 22.90 10.77 4.71
CA ALA A 21 22.40 10.32 6.01
C ALA A 21 21.34 9.20 5.90
N ALA A 22 20.61 9.10 4.80
CA ALA A 22 19.46 8.21 4.66
C ALA A 22 19.80 6.73 4.95
N GLN A 23 20.80 6.18 4.29
CA GLN A 23 21.19 4.79 4.49
C GLN A 23 21.71 4.51 5.91
N GLU A 24 22.56 5.42 6.45
CA GLU A 24 23.07 5.28 7.81
C GLU A 24 21.94 5.35 8.85
N HIS A 25 20.99 6.28 8.67
CA HIS A 25 19.82 6.39 9.51
C HIS A 25 18.99 5.11 9.49
N PHE A 26 18.75 4.55 8.32
CA PHE A 26 17.97 3.32 8.19
C PHE A 26 18.69 2.11 8.82
N ILE A 27 20.01 1.99 8.63
CA ILE A 27 20.82 0.95 9.27
C ILE A 27 20.77 1.06 10.80
N ASP A 28 20.89 2.26 11.34
CA ASP A 28 20.78 2.48 12.79
C ASP A 28 19.38 2.17 13.32
N LEU A 29 18.34 2.49 12.53
CA LEU A 29 16.96 2.15 12.84
C LEU A 29 16.79 0.61 12.91
N CYS A 30 17.30 -0.12 11.93
CA CYS A 30 17.30 -1.58 11.95
C CYS A 30 17.98 -2.12 13.22
N ARG A 31 19.16 -1.60 13.56
CA ARG A 31 19.91 -2.00 14.76
C ARG A 31 19.16 -1.72 16.06
N MET A 32 18.48 -0.56 16.15
CA MET A 32 17.65 -0.20 17.31
C MET A 32 16.47 -1.15 17.47
N LEU A 33 15.86 -1.54 16.35
CA LEU A 33 14.69 -2.44 16.35
C LEU A 33 15.05 -3.91 16.46
N GLY A 34 16.36 -4.25 16.34
CA GLY A 34 16.82 -5.64 16.29
C GLY A 34 16.45 -6.34 14.98
N GLN A 35 16.33 -5.58 13.89
CA GLN A 35 16.01 -6.08 12.56
C GLN A 35 17.28 -6.16 11.70
N PRO A 36 17.37 -7.12 10.77
CA PRO A 36 18.48 -7.17 9.84
C PRO A 36 18.41 -5.97 8.87
N THR A 37 19.59 -5.55 8.40
CA THR A 37 19.65 -4.57 7.30
C THR A 37 19.35 -5.25 5.95
N PRO A 38 19.02 -4.48 4.88
CA PRO A 38 18.84 -5.06 3.56
C PRO A 38 19.99 -5.99 3.15
N ASN A 39 21.23 -5.54 3.30
CA ASN A 39 22.38 -6.35 2.92
C ASN A 39 22.60 -7.61 3.78
N ASP A 40 22.18 -7.58 5.06
CA ASP A 40 22.29 -8.74 5.95
C ASP A 40 21.21 -9.79 5.63
N ALA A 41 19.99 -9.35 5.25
CA ALA A 41 18.86 -10.22 5.02
C ALA A 41 18.76 -10.70 3.58
N ASP A 42 19.12 -9.85 2.63
CA ASP A 42 18.99 -10.11 1.18
C ASP A 42 20.16 -9.51 0.40
N PRO A 43 21.32 -10.18 0.37
CA PRO A 43 22.49 -9.70 -0.37
C PRO A 43 22.24 -9.53 -1.89
N THR A 44 21.20 -10.14 -2.44
CA THR A 44 20.85 -10.08 -3.87
C THR A 44 19.88 -8.95 -4.19
N GLY A 45 19.18 -8.38 -3.18
CA GLY A 45 18.21 -7.31 -3.34
C GLY A 45 16.92 -7.73 -4.05
N GLU A 46 16.56 -9.02 -3.96
CA GLU A 46 15.37 -9.56 -4.61
C GLU A 46 14.08 -9.16 -3.87
N TRP A 47 14.11 -9.18 -2.54
CA TRP A 47 12.95 -8.92 -1.71
C TRP A 47 13.16 -7.82 -0.66
N TYR A 48 14.42 -7.42 -0.37
CA TYR A 48 14.74 -6.35 0.57
C TYR A 48 15.98 -5.59 0.08
N ALA A 49 15.82 -4.34 -0.35
CA ALA A 49 16.90 -3.61 -1.00
C ALA A 49 16.89 -2.12 -0.67
N PHE A 50 18.07 -1.51 -0.70
CA PHE A 50 18.24 -0.07 -0.89
C PHE A 50 18.07 0.30 -2.36
N GLU A 51 17.62 1.54 -2.63
CA GLU A 51 17.52 2.14 -3.95
C GLU A 51 16.79 1.24 -4.98
N LYS A 52 15.64 0.68 -4.58
CA LYS A 52 14.84 -0.18 -5.46
C LYS A 52 14.26 0.61 -6.61
N GLY A 53 14.75 0.33 -7.81
CA GLY A 53 14.23 0.93 -9.04
C GLY A 53 12.77 0.53 -9.30
N ALA A 54 11.97 1.50 -9.72
CA ALA A 54 10.57 1.33 -10.10
C ALA A 54 10.24 2.19 -11.32
N GLY A 55 9.62 1.58 -12.34
CA GLY A 55 9.05 2.32 -13.47
C GLY A 55 7.81 3.11 -13.03
N LYS A 56 7.68 4.36 -13.47
CA LYS A 56 6.46 5.15 -13.26
C LYS A 56 5.40 4.79 -14.28
N ALA A 57 4.14 4.75 -13.88
CA ALA A 57 3.00 4.50 -14.77
C ALA A 57 2.91 5.53 -15.92
N GLU A 58 3.36 6.76 -15.69
CA GLU A 58 3.37 7.87 -16.67
C GLU A 58 4.71 7.99 -17.46
N GLY A 59 5.62 7.02 -17.28
CA GLY A 59 6.95 7.02 -17.87
C GLY A 59 8.01 7.67 -16.99
N GLY A 60 9.23 7.18 -17.05
CA GLY A 60 10.37 7.58 -16.23
C GLY A 60 10.71 6.57 -15.14
N GLU A 61 11.92 6.68 -14.60
CA GLU A 61 12.40 5.86 -13.50
C GLU A 61 12.16 6.58 -12.17
N GLY A 62 11.76 5.83 -11.16
CA GLY A 62 11.69 6.24 -9.78
C GLY A 62 12.42 5.22 -8.90
N PHE A 63 12.79 5.61 -7.71
CA PHE A 63 13.44 4.72 -6.76
C PHE A 63 12.77 4.90 -5.41
N ALA A 64 12.55 3.79 -4.69
CA ALA A 64 12.35 3.85 -3.26
C ALA A 64 13.71 3.75 -2.59
N ASP A 65 14.01 4.62 -1.63
CA ASP A 65 15.30 4.60 -0.92
C ASP A 65 15.51 3.28 -0.18
N VAL A 66 14.43 2.69 0.36
CA VAL A 66 14.41 1.32 0.88
C VAL A 66 13.10 0.66 0.52
N TRP A 67 13.16 -0.61 0.17
CA TRP A 67 11.98 -1.42 -0.15
C TRP A 67 12.10 -2.81 0.43
N MET A 68 11.02 -3.29 1.00
CA MET A 68 10.85 -4.66 1.47
C MET A 68 9.54 -5.21 0.93
N ARG A 69 9.63 -6.30 0.15
CA ARG A 69 8.47 -6.95 -0.47
C ARG A 69 7.42 -7.29 0.57
N ASP A 70 6.15 -7.03 0.23
CA ASP A 70 4.98 -7.31 1.07
C ASP A 70 4.96 -6.61 2.44
N HIS A 71 5.89 -5.68 2.69
CA HIS A 71 6.00 -4.92 3.92
C HIS A 71 5.89 -3.42 3.68
N PHE A 72 6.91 -2.83 3.06
CA PHE A 72 6.94 -1.38 2.88
C PHE A 72 7.74 -0.91 1.68
N ALA A 73 7.45 0.31 1.24
CA ALA A 73 8.37 1.17 0.50
C ALA A 73 8.64 2.42 1.33
N TRP A 74 9.89 2.84 1.37
CA TRP A 74 10.38 3.92 2.22
C TRP A 74 11.10 4.98 1.38
N GLU A 75 10.76 6.25 1.61
CA GLU A 75 11.37 7.40 0.97
C GLU A 75 11.88 8.37 2.01
N TYR A 76 13.11 8.80 1.86
CA TYR A 76 13.68 9.87 2.66
C TYR A 76 13.52 11.22 1.97
N LYS A 77 13.49 12.28 2.75
CA LYS A 77 13.60 13.66 2.28
C LYS A 77 14.52 14.46 3.18
N GLY A 78 15.08 15.50 2.60
CA GLY A 78 15.90 16.44 3.36
C GLY A 78 15.11 17.08 4.50
N LYS A 79 15.81 17.39 5.59
CA LYS A 79 15.24 17.93 6.81
C LYS A 79 14.30 19.11 6.55
N ARG A 80 13.11 19.08 7.14
CA ARG A 80 12.04 20.09 6.98
C ARG A 80 11.46 20.21 5.58
N LYS A 81 11.72 19.26 4.71
CA LYS A 81 11.08 19.20 3.38
C LYS A 81 9.63 18.73 3.50
N ASP A 82 8.89 18.90 2.42
CA ASP A 82 7.50 18.50 2.33
C ASP A 82 7.38 16.96 2.22
N LEU A 83 6.93 16.31 3.30
CA LEU A 83 6.69 14.88 3.32
C LEU A 83 5.46 14.47 2.49
N ALA A 84 4.51 15.40 2.26
CA ALA A 84 3.37 15.12 1.38
C ALA A 84 3.81 14.98 -0.08
N ALA A 85 4.78 15.78 -0.53
CA ALA A 85 5.37 15.63 -1.85
C ALA A 85 6.14 14.30 -1.97
N ALA A 86 6.87 13.90 -0.92
CA ALA A 86 7.55 12.60 -0.85
C ALA A 86 6.54 11.44 -0.95
N TYR A 87 5.46 11.51 -0.19
CA TYR A 87 4.39 10.51 -0.25
C TYR A 87 3.75 10.45 -1.64
N SER A 88 3.44 11.59 -2.25
CA SER A 88 2.87 11.63 -3.62
C SER A 88 3.79 10.98 -4.65
N GLN A 89 5.10 11.21 -4.52
CA GLN A 89 6.11 10.58 -5.36
C GLN A 89 6.11 9.06 -5.15
N LEU A 90 6.25 8.58 -3.91
CA LEU A 90 6.29 7.16 -3.57
C LEU A 90 4.99 6.43 -3.98
N ASN A 91 3.84 7.07 -3.76
CA ASN A 91 2.54 6.56 -4.17
C ASN A 91 2.39 6.43 -5.69
N GLY A 92 3.08 7.27 -6.47
CA GLY A 92 3.05 7.24 -7.95
C GLY A 92 3.68 5.98 -8.56
N TYR A 93 4.61 5.34 -7.88
CA TYR A 93 5.25 4.11 -8.36
C TYR A 93 5.05 2.89 -7.45
N ARG A 94 4.10 2.96 -6.51
CA ARG A 94 3.79 1.85 -5.58
C ARG A 94 3.47 0.53 -6.30
N GLU A 95 2.78 0.60 -7.46
CA GLU A 95 2.42 -0.59 -8.23
C GLU A 95 3.64 -1.32 -8.77
N ALA A 96 4.62 -0.58 -9.28
CA ALA A 96 5.89 -1.13 -9.74
C ALA A 96 6.74 -1.73 -8.60
N LEU A 97 6.49 -1.32 -7.35
CA LEU A 97 7.09 -1.88 -6.14
C LEU A 97 6.33 -3.09 -5.57
N GLY A 98 5.32 -3.61 -6.29
CA GLY A 98 4.49 -4.72 -5.82
C GLY A 98 3.39 -4.32 -4.86
N ASN A 99 3.02 -3.04 -4.83
CA ASN A 99 1.91 -2.50 -4.04
C ASN A 99 2.03 -2.78 -2.53
N PRO A 100 3.14 -2.41 -1.89
CA PRO A 100 3.39 -2.75 -0.49
C PRO A 100 2.31 -2.16 0.42
N PRO A 101 1.94 -2.84 1.50
CA PRO A 101 0.87 -2.41 2.40
C PRO A 101 1.16 -1.11 3.16
N LEU A 102 2.43 -0.73 3.26
CA LEU A 102 2.85 0.50 3.93
C LEU A 102 3.76 1.34 3.03
N LEU A 103 3.49 2.65 3.01
CA LEU A 103 4.34 3.64 2.38
C LEU A 103 4.87 4.58 3.48
N VAL A 104 6.17 4.60 3.67
CA VAL A 104 6.82 5.35 4.75
C VAL A 104 7.60 6.52 4.17
N VAL A 105 7.42 7.70 4.73
CA VAL A 105 8.22 8.88 4.40
C VAL A 105 8.86 9.45 5.66
N CYS A 106 10.12 9.86 5.54
CA CYS A 106 10.92 10.30 6.67
C CYS A 106 11.88 11.43 6.29
N ASP A 107 12.06 12.40 7.17
CA ASP A 107 13.06 13.47 7.02
C ASP A 107 14.16 13.39 8.08
N LEU A 108 14.49 12.18 8.54
CA LEU A 108 15.41 11.86 9.64
C LEU A 108 14.86 12.19 11.04
N ALA A 109 13.94 13.14 11.17
CA ALA A 109 13.37 13.57 12.45
C ALA A 109 11.87 13.29 12.58
N ARG A 110 11.15 13.28 11.46
CA ARG A 110 9.71 13.03 11.38
C ARG A 110 9.43 11.79 10.56
N PHE A 111 8.51 10.99 11.02
CA PHE A 111 8.08 9.76 10.38
C PHE A 111 6.59 9.84 10.06
N GLU A 112 6.22 9.50 8.84
CA GLU A 112 4.84 9.25 8.45
C GLU A 112 4.71 7.87 7.85
N VAL A 113 3.90 7.02 8.44
CA VAL A 113 3.58 5.67 7.95
C VAL A 113 2.16 5.69 7.40
N HIS A 114 2.04 5.61 6.10
CA HIS A 114 0.77 5.61 5.38
C HIS A 114 0.35 4.18 5.08
N THR A 115 -0.87 3.82 5.44
CA THR A 115 -1.44 2.51 5.10
C THR A 115 -1.97 2.48 3.68
N ASN A 116 -1.64 1.40 2.93
CA ASN A 116 -1.99 1.20 1.53
C ASN A 116 -2.75 -0.13 1.32
N PHE A 117 -3.50 -0.58 2.30
CA PHE A 117 -4.29 -1.81 2.20
C PHE A 117 -5.50 -1.65 1.29
N THR A 118 -5.77 -2.67 0.48
CA THR A 118 -6.95 -2.71 -0.40
C THR A 118 -8.25 -2.69 0.43
N ASN A 119 -9.25 -1.95 -0.07
CA ASN A 119 -10.59 -1.81 0.54
C ASN A 119 -10.62 -1.20 1.94
N THR A 120 -9.54 -0.56 2.39
CA THR A 120 -9.52 0.14 3.65
C THR A 120 -9.52 1.65 3.48
N VAL A 121 -9.88 2.37 4.53
CA VAL A 121 -9.69 3.82 4.60
C VAL A 121 -8.24 4.07 4.99
N PRO A 122 -7.45 4.77 4.16
CA PRO A 122 -6.06 5.04 4.49
C PRO A 122 -5.92 5.73 5.85
N ARG A 123 -4.97 5.26 6.64
CA ARG A 123 -4.58 5.87 7.92
C ARG A 123 -3.12 6.31 7.84
N VAL A 124 -2.79 7.39 8.51
CA VAL A 124 -1.42 7.89 8.61
C VAL A 124 -1.04 7.92 10.08
N TYR A 125 0.04 7.24 10.41
CA TYR A 125 0.68 7.32 11.72
C TYR A 125 1.83 8.31 11.63
N ARG A 126 1.85 9.30 12.53
CA ARG A 126 2.86 10.35 12.56
C ARG A 126 3.51 10.38 13.91
N PHE A 127 4.81 10.46 13.95
CA PHE A 127 5.60 10.66 15.15
C PHE A 127 6.97 11.27 14.80
N THR A 128 7.64 11.79 15.80
CA THR A 128 8.93 12.47 15.69
C THR A 128 9.99 11.77 16.53
N LEU A 129 11.25 12.19 16.39
CA LEU A 129 12.30 11.76 17.33
C LEU A 129 12.00 12.21 18.77
N ASP A 130 11.33 13.38 18.95
CA ASP A 130 10.94 13.86 20.28
C ASP A 130 9.88 12.94 20.91
N ASP A 131 8.91 12.47 20.12
CA ASP A 131 7.92 11.49 20.57
C ASP A 131 8.58 10.16 20.96
N LEU A 132 9.54 9.70 20.14
CA LEU A 132 10.30 8.49 20.41
C LEU A 132 11.16 8.60 21.67
N ALA A 133 11.62 9.81 22.00
CA ALA A 133 12.36 10.09 23.24
C ALA A 133 11.45 10.17 24.47
N ALA A 134 10.29 10.82 24.33
CA ALA A 134 9.38 11.09 25.44
C ALA A 134 8.56 9.86 25.85
N ASP A 135 7.97 9.17 24.87
CA ASP A 135 7.20 7.94 25.04
C ASP A 135 7.45 6.98 23.85
N PRO A 136 8.45 6.11 23.97
CA PRO A 136 8.82 5.21 22.88
C PRO A 136 7.79 4.12 22.59
N GLY A 137 6.79 3.89 23.43
CA GLY A 137 5.87 2.76 23.36
C GLY A 137 5.16 2.64 22.01
N GLU A 138 4.37 3.64 21.65
CA GLU A 138 3.61 3.64 20.38
C GLU A 138 4.51 3.81 19.15
N PRO A 139 5.49 4.73 19.09
CA PRO A 139 6.43 4.82 17.98
C PRO A 139 7.17 3.51 17.69
N LEU A 140 7.68 2.83 18.73
CA LEU A 140 8.35 1.54 18.56
C LEU A 140 7.41 0.42 18.09
N ARG A 141 6.17 0.42 18.59
CA ARG A 141 5.14 -0.53 18.14
C ARG A 141 4.90 -0.38 16.63
N ILE A 142 4.72 0.86 16.18
CA ILE A 142 4.50 1.16 14.76
C ILE A 142 5.72 0.75 13.93
N LEU A 143 6.93 1.18 14.34
CA LEU A 143 8.15 0.83 13.61
C LEU A 143 8.38 -0.68 13.54
N ARG A 144 8.20 -1.41 14.64
CA ARG A 144 8.32 -2.87 14.63
C ARG A 144 7.31 -3.50 13.67
N ALA A 145 6.06 -3.05 13.69
CA ALA A 145 5.02 -3.55 12.80
C ALA A 145 5.38 -3.34 11.32
N VAL A 146 6.02 -2.22 10.96
CA VAL A 146 6.51 -1.96 9.59
C VAL A 146 7.44 -3.08 9.11
N PHE A 147 8.33 -3.57 9.97
CA PHE A 147 9.32 -4.60 9.60
C PHE A 147 8.81 -6.03 9.76
N THR A 148 7.94 -6.31 10.72
CA THR A 148 7.62 -7.69 11.10
C THR A 148 6.21 -8.13 10.77
N ASP A 149 5.22 -7.24 10.91
CA ASP A 149 3.81 -7.56 10.69
C ASP A 149 3.00 -6.30 10.34
N PRO A 150 3.05 -5.88 9.07
CA PRO A 150 2.27 -4.73 8.59
C PRO A 150 0.76 -4.85 8.80
N GLU A 151 0.22 -6.08 8.86
CA GLU A 151 -1.21 -6.32 9.03
C GLU A 151 -1.75 -5.77 10.36
N THR A 152 -0.92 -5.68 11.40
CA THR A 152 -1.29 -5.07 12.69
C THR A 152 -1.61 -3.58 12.58
N LEU A 153 -1.16 -2.93 11.50
CA LEU A 153 -1.47 -1.53 11.19
C LEU A 153 -2.66 -1.37 10.24
N ARG A 154 -3.29 -2.47 9.80
CA ARG A 154 -4.44 -2.42 8.89
C ARG A 154 -5.61 -1.69 9.55
N PRO A 155 -6.18 -0.66 8.87
CA PRO A 155 -7.37 0.02 9.37
C PRO A 155 -8.58 -0.92 9.40
N THR A 156 -9.33 -0.88 10.50
CA THR A 156 -10.56 -1.68 10.66
C THR A 156 -11.74 -1.14 9.86
N ARG A 157 -11.69 0.12 9.42
CA ARG A 157 -12.77 0.76 8.65
C ARG A 157 -12.64 0.43 7.17
N LEU A 158 -13.65 -0.20 6.63
CA LEU A 158 -13.78 -0.47 5.20
C LEU A 158 -14.34 0.75 4.47
N ARG A 159 -13.93 0.95 3.21
CA ARG A 159 -14.44 2.03 2.36
C ARG A 159 -15.96 1.91 2.14
N GLU A 160 -16.45 0.70 2.03
CA GLU A 160 -17.88 0.39 1.87
C GLU A 160 -18.72 0.92 3.03
N GLU A 161 -18.29 0.72 4.28
CA GLU A 161 -18.98 1.24 5.47
C GLU A 161 -19.08 2.76 5.47
N LEU A 162 -18.04 3.47 5.01
CA LEU A 162 -18.06 4.93 4.89
C LEU A 162 -19.02 5.39 3.79
N THR A 163 -19.02 4.70 2.65
CA THR A 163 -19.91 5.02 1.54
C THR A 163 -21.36 4.82 1.95
N GLU A 164 -21.70 3.73 2.62
CA GLU A 164 -23.03 3.49 3.16
C GLU A 164 -23.45 4.54 4.20
N ARG A 165 -22.55 4.90 5.10
CA ARG A 165 -22.84 5.93 6.11
C ARG A 165 -23.06 7.31 5.46
N ALA A 166 -22.22 7.66 4.46
CA ALA A 166 -22.41 8.90 3.70
C ALA A 166 -23.74 8.90 2.92
N ALA A 167 -24.10 7.78 2.29
CA ALA A 167 -25.36 7.62 1.58
C ALA A 167 -26.57 7.75 2.52
N ARG A 168 -26.49 7.19 3.73
CA ARG A 168 -27.54 7.28 4.75
C ARG A 168 -27.65 8.68 5.38
N ALA A 169 -26.54 9.41 5.45
CA ALA A 169 -26.48 10.75 6.05
C ALA A 169 -26.85 11.88 5.06
N SER A 170 -26.87 11.60 3.75
CA SER A 170 -27.21 12.60 2.72
C SER A 170 -28.72 12.69 2.51
N PRO A 171 -29.37 13.82 2.82
CA PRO A 171 -30.81 14.02 2.57
C PRO A 171 -31.15 14.11 1.09
N LEU A 172 -30.15 14.29 0.21
CA LEU A 172 -30.31 14.44 -1.23
C LEU A 172 -30.15 13.13 -2.01
N TRP A 173 -29.81 12.03 -1.33
CA TRP A 173 -29.71 10.73 -1.99
C TRP A 173 -31.08 10.07 -2.06
N PRO A 174 -31.62 9.79 -3.27
CA PRO A 174 -32.89 9.07 -3.39
C PRO A 174 -32.73 7.71 -2.70
N ARG A 175 -33.60 7.42 -1.75
CA ARG A 175 -33.68 6.08 -1.15
C ARG A 175 -33.96 5.11 -2.29
N LEU A 176 -32.96 4.32 -2.67
CA LEU A 176 -33.17 3.18 -3.54
C LEU A 176 -34.18 2.29 -2.85
N SER A 177 -35.42 2.37 -3.35
CA SER A 177 -36.48 1.47 -2.95
C SER A 177 -35.98 0.06 -3.19
N THR A 178 -36.08 -0.77 -2.19
CA THR A 178 -35.87 -2.22 -2.28
C THR A 178 -36.55 -2.72 -3.55
N PRO A 179 -35.91 -3.49 -4.43
CA PRO A 179 -36.58 -4.02 -5.60
C PRO A 179 -37.71 -4.93 -5.09
N ALA A 180 -38.96 -4.50 -5.39
CA ALA A 180 -40.12 -5.29 -5.16
C ALA A 180 -39.93 -6.67 -5.81
N ALA A 181 -40.29 -7.68 -5.06
CA ALA A 181 -40.25 -9.08 -5.46
C ALA A 181 -40.61 -9.25 -6.95
N ILE A 182 -39.69 -9.86 -7.70
CA ILE A 182 -39.94 -10.32 -9.06
C ILE A 182 -41.03 -11.39 -8.95
N THR A 183 -42.27 -10.99 -9.17
CA THR A 183 -43.42 -11.90 -9.35
C THR A 183 -43.11 -12.75 -10.59
N ARG A 184 -42.86 -14.01 -10.36
CA ARG A 184 -42.73 -15.04 -11.40
C ARG A 184 -43.96 -15.03 -12.30
N MET A 185 -43.85 -14.42 -13.45
CA MET A 185 -44.82 -14.54 -14.50
C MET A 185 -44.69 -15.95 -15.11
N ARG A 186 -45.59 -16.85 -14.74
CA ARG A 186 -45.76 -18.15 -15.38
C ARG A 186 -46.16 -17.90 -16.84
N SER A 187 -45.29 -18.13 -17.78
CA SER A 187 -45.60 -18.22 -19.18
C SER A 187 -46.44 -19.48 -19.42
N ARG A 188 -47.69 -19.26 -19.80
CA ARG A 188 -48.56 -20.30 -20.42
C ARG A 188 -48.00 -20.62 -21.81
N THR A 189 -47.54 -21.84 -21.99
CA THR A 189 -47.23 -22.40 -23.29
C THR A 189 -48.52 -22.62 -24.08
N SER A 190 -48.70 -21.89 -25.14
CA SER A 190 -49.65 -22.28 -26.20
C SER A 190 -48.88 -22.97 -27.28
N SER A 191 -49.20 -24.23 -27.47
CA SER A 191 -48.78 -25.07 -28.54
C SER A 191 -49.39 -24.65 -29.85
N ILE A 192 -48.59 -24.29 -30.85
CA ILE A 192 -49.01 -24.35 -32.25
C ILE A 192 -47.91 -25.17 -32.95
N GLY A 193 -48.33 -26.33 -33.45
CA GLY A 193 -47.52 -27.20 -34.24
C GLY A 193 -47.33 -26.68 -35.68
N CYS A 194 -46.16 -26.92 -36.21
CA CYS A 194 -45.98 -27.03 -37.65
C CYS A 194 -44.91 -28.03 -37.94
N SER A 195 -45.30 -28.99 -38.70
CA SER A 195 -44.64 -30.19 -39.14
C SER A 195 -43.69 -29.94 -40.33
N SER A 196 -42.60 -30.69 -40.30
CA SER A 196 -41.93 -31.35 -41.43
C SER A 196 -40.78 -30.67 -42.18
N PRO A 197 -39.99 -31.42 -42.91
CA PRO A 197 -38.60 -31.73 -42.56
C PRO A 197 -37.67 -31.34 -43.74
N CYS A 198 -36.41 -31.21 -43.51
CA CYS A 198 -35.42 -31.44 -44.56
C CYS A 198 -34.06 -31.85 -44.02
N SER A 199 -33.58 -32.83 -44.68
CA SER A 199 -32.41 -33.67 -44.51
C SER A 199 -31.04 -33.00 -44.72
N PRO A 200 -29.98 -33.74 -44.54
CA PRO A 200 -28.65 -33.26 -44.19
C PRO A 200 -27.71 -33.09 -45.37
N ARG A 201 -26.69 -32.28 -45.22
CA ARG A 201 -25.46 -32.37 -46.07
C ARG A 201 -24.21 -32.27 -45.20
N THR A 202 -23.43 -33.28 -45.36
CA THR A 202 -22.08 -33.52 -44.90
C THR A 202 -21.01 -32.79 -45.72
N PRO A 203 -19.72 -32.95 -45.43
CA PRO A 203 -18.76 -31.86 -45.26
C PRO A 203 -17.75 -31.78 -46.42
N ALA A 204 -16.98 -30.71 -46.45
CA ALA A 204 -15.75 -30.63 -47.23
C ALA A 204 -14.70 -29.86 -46.45
N SER A 205 -13.72 -30.56 -45.92
CA SER A 205 -12.33 -30.67 -46.33
C SER A 205 -11.53 -29.36 -46.39
N CYS A 206 -10.53 -29.37 -45.55
CA CYS A 206 -9.26 -28.62 -45.53
C CYS A 206 -8.58 -28.53 -46.90
N PRO A 207 -7.70 -27.56 -47.19
CA PRO A 207 -6.29 -27.90 -47.02
C PRO A 207 -5.41 -26.80 -46.38
N ARG A 208 -4.30 -27.31 -45.84
CA ARG A 208 -3.09 -26.58 -45.42
C ARG A 208 -2.39 -25.92 -46.62
N THR A 209 -1.83 -24.80 -46.43
CA THR A 209 -0.42 -24.47 -46.70
C THR A 209 0.05 -23.42 -45.70
#